data_28e76c8f9a5053479277cca9949801e0
#
_entry.id   28e76c8f9a5053479277cca9949801e0
#
_cell.length_a   1.000
_cell.length_b   1.000
_cell.length_c   1.000
_cell.angle_alpha   90.00
_cell.angle_beta   90.00
_cell.angle_gamma   90.00
#
_symmetry.space_group_name_H-M   'P 1'
#
loop_
_entity.id
_entity.type
_entity.pdbx_description
1 polymer ?
#
loop_
_entity_poly.entity_id
_entity_poly.type
_entity_poly.pdbx_seq_one_letter_code
_entity_poly.pdbx_strand_id
1 'polypeptide(L)' 'MANVYLPSLSHWEFGNFWSGSKGKLRYYITVSNGEQGKEMLVELWDRDVCRELAEITETKTFPVTQEGLDEMRAFLEGV' A
#
# COMPACT_ATOMS: atom_id res chain seq x y z
N MET A 1 2.19 6.28 -19.04
CA MET A 1 2.79 5.69 -17.86
C MET A 1 1.90 5.90 -16.66
N ALA A 2 1.64 4.82 -15.93
CA ALA A 2 0.86 4.93 -14.70
C ALA A 2 1.77 5.34 -13.55
N ASN A 3 1.45 6.45 -12.91
CA ASN A 3 2.18 6.90 -11.75
C ASN A 3 1.38 6.57 -10.50
N VAL A 4 2.04 6.00 -9.53
CA VAL A 4 1.43 5.70 -8.24
C VAL A 4 1.68 6.88 -7.32
N TYR A 5 0.60 7.55 -6.90
CA TYR A 5 0.72 8.61 -5.92
C TYR A 5 0.65 8.02 -4.52
N LEU A 6 1.60 8.39 -3.70
CA LEU A 6 1.61 8.01 -2.28
C LEU A 6 1.91 9.26 -1.45
N PRO A 7 1.26 9.41 -0.30
CA PRO A 7 1.56 10.53 0.59
C PRO A 7 2.97 10.39 1.18
N SER A 8 3.42 11.47 1.82
CA SER A 8 4.75 11.50 2.42
C SER A 8 4.83 10.59 3.64
N LEU A 9 6.06 10.36 4.10
CA LEU A 9 6.31 9.46 5.23
C LEU A 9 5.51 9.83 6.48
N SER A 10 5.31 11.13 6.74
CA SER A 10 4.56 11.56 7.92
C SER A 10 3.13 11.03 7.94
N HIS A 11 2.50 10.88 6.78
CA HIS A 11 1.15 10.29 6.69
C HIS A 11 1.12 8.90 7.32
N TRP A 12 2.14 8.10 7.05
CA TRP A 12 2.23 6.73 7.54
C TRP A 12 2.65 6.67 9.00
N GLU A 13 3.50 7.59 9.41
CA GLU A 13 3.94 7.66 10.80
C GLU A 13 2.79 7.95 11.76
N PHE A 14 1.76 8.66 11.29
CA PHE A 14 0.57 8.91 12.08
C PHE A 14 -0.43 7.74 12.05
N GLY A 15 -0.11 6.66 11.35
CA GLY A 15 -0.96 5.49 11.31
C GLY A 15 -2.15 5.59 10.38
N ASN A 16 -2.14 6.50 9.42
CA ASN A 16 -3.23 6.69 8.47
C ASN A 16 -3.20 5.63 7.38
N PHE A 17 -4.39 5.33 6.83
CA PHE A 17 -4.49 4.41 5.71
C PHE A 17 -4.47 5.17 4.38
N TRP A 18 -4.32 4.43 3.30
CA TRP A 18 -4.37 5.00 1.96
C TRP A 18 -4.93 3.97 0.99
N SER A 19 -5.70 4.41 0.01
CA SER A 19 -6.20 3.54 -1.04
C SER A 19 -6.03 4.23 -2.38
N GLY A 20 -5.89 3.43 -3.43
CA GLY A 20 -5.72 3.97 -4.76
C GLY A 20 -5.87 2.90 -5.82
N SER A 21 -5.57 3.28 -7.06
CA SER A 21 -5.67 2.37 -8.17
C SER A 21 -4.60 2.68 -9.22
N LYS A 22 -4.25 1.64 -9.97
CA LYS A 22 -3.35 1.74 -11.11
C LYS A 22 -3.96 0.92 -12.22
N GLY A 23 -4.59 1.58 -13.19
CA GLY A 23 -5.35 0.87 -14.20
C GLY A 23 -6.51 0.10 -13.57
N LYS A 24 -6.56 -1.20 -13.79
CA LYS A 24 -7.59 -2.08 -13.19
C LYS A 24 -7.18 -2.57 -11.80
N LEU A 25 -5.93 -2.38 -11.43
CA LEU A 25 -5.42 -2.81 -10.14
C LEU A 25 -5.84 -1.83 -9.05
N ARG A 26 -6.31 -2.37 -7.94
CA ARG A 26 -6.66 -1.58 -6.76
C ARG A 26 -5.71 -1.94 -5.64
N TYR A 27 -5.38 -0.97 -4.81
CA TYR A 27 -4.55 -1.23 -3.64
C TYR A 27 -5.11 -0.51 -2.42
N TYR A 28 -4.90 -1.14 -1.28
CA TYR A 28 -5.29 -0.60 0.02
C TYR A 28 -4.12 -0.81 0.97
N ILE A 29 -3.72 0.26 1.64
CA ILE A 29 -2.53 0.24 2.48
C ILE A 29 -2.96 0.66 3.88
N THR A 30 -2.61 -0.16 4.87
CA THR A 30 -2.87 0.15 6.27
C THR A 30 -1.58 0.10 7.05
N VAL A 31 -1.55 0.78 8.19
CA VAL A 31 -0.39 0.76 9.08
C VAL A 31 -0.76 -0.07 10.30
N SER A 32 0.09 -1.01 10.63
CA SER A 32 -0.09 -1.85 11.82
C SER A 32 1.22 -1.93 12.59
N ASN A 33 1.15 -2.41 13.83
CA ASN A 33 2.34 -2.62 14.64
C ASN A 33 2.90 -4.02 14.39
N GLY A 34 4.13 -4.08 13.89
CA GLY A 34 4.85 -5.33 13.71
C GLY A 34 5.83 -5.55 14.87
N GLU A 35 6.60 -6.63 14.78
CA GLU A 35 7.56 -6.97 15.82
C GLU A 35 8.68 -5.93 15.96
N GLN A 36 9.01 -5.26 14.86
CA GLN A 36 10.10 -4.29 14.84
C GLN A 36 9.60 -2.85 14.71
N GLY A 37 8.32 -2.61 14.98
CA GLY A 37 7.72 -1.30 14.89
C GLY A 37 6.57 -1.26 13.90
N LYS A 38 6.23 -0.07 13.45
CA LYS A 38 5.11 0.09 12.51
C LYS A 38 5.46 -0.44 11.13
N GLU A 39 4.48 -1.06 10.50
CA GLU A 39 4.60 -1.61 9.15
C GLU A 39 3.43 -1.16 8.29
N MET A 40 3.70 -1.00 7.00
CA MET A 40 2.67 -0.70 6.00
C MET A 40 2.27 -2.00 5.33
N LEU A 41 0.99 -2.38 5.46
CA LEU A 41 0.46 -3.57 4.82
C LEU A 41 -0.24 -3.18 3.53
N VAL A 42 0.25 -3.68 2.41
CA VAL A 42 -0.33 -3.44 1.10
C VAL A 42 -1.16 -4.66 0.69
N GLU A 43 -2.42 -4.41 0.34
CA GLU A 43 -3.30 -5.44 -0.19
C GLU A 43 -3.70 -5.05 -1.60
N LEU A 44 -3.60 -6.00 -2.53
CA LEU A 44 -3.86 -5.77 -3.95
C LEU A 44 -5.00 -6.66 -4.45
N TRP A 45 -5.80 -6.10 -5.35
CA TRP A 45 -6.80 -6.88 -6.09
C TRP A 45 -7.02 -6.22 -7.45
N ASP A 46 -7.56 -6.98 -8.40
CA ASP A 46 -7.65 -6.56 -9.79
C ASP A 46 -9.08 -6.34 -10.29
N ARG A 47 -10.02 -6.12 -9.38
CA ARG A 47 -11.43 -5.87 -9.72
C ARG A 47 -11.87 -4.50 -9.27
N ASP A 48 -12.84 -3.95 -9.99
CA ASP A 48 -13.42 -2.65 -9.66
C ASP A 48 -14.53 -2.83 -8.60
N VAL A 49 -14.13 -3.37 -7.45
CA VAL A 49 -15.01 -3.56 -6.29
C VAL A 49 -14.30 -3.04 -5.05
N CYS A 50 -15.07 -2.75 -4.01
CA CYS A 50 -14.46 -2.28 -2.78
C CYS A 50 -13.70 -3.42 -2.10
N ARG A 51 -12.79 -3.06 -1.21
CA ARG A 51 -11.91 -4.00 -0.53
C ARG A 51 -12.67 -5.13 0.16
N GLU A 52 -13.80 -4.83 0.77
CA GLU A 52 -14.58 -5.82 1.50
C GLU A 52 -15.18 -6.91 0.61
N LEU A 53 -15.43 -6.57 -0.64
CA LEU A 53 -15.98 -7.51 -1.61
C LEU A 53 -14.90 -8.12 -2.50
N ALA A 54 -13.67 -7.63 -2.39
CA ALA A 54 -12.58 -8.05 -3.25
C ALA A 54 -11.92 -9.32 -2.74
N GLU A 55 -11.47 -10.13 -3.68
CA GLU A 55 -10.59 -11.24 -3.37
C GLU A 55 -9.17 -10.72 -3.47
N ILE A 56 -8.47 -10.63 -2.34
CA ILE A 56 -7.12 -10.09 -2.31
C ILE A 56 -6.18 -11.06 -3.01
N THR A 57 -5.53 -10.57 -4.06
CA THR A 57 -4.66 -11.40 -4.89
C THR A 57 -3.21 -11.41 -4.39
N GLU A 58 -2.79 -10.34 -3.70
CA GLU A 58 -1.42 -10.27 -3.20
C GLU A 58 -1.37 -9.34 -2.00
N THR A 59 -0.49 -9.65 -1.05
CA THR A 59 -0.21 -8.79 0.09
C THR A 59 1.30 -8.67 0.27
N LYS A 60 1.74 -7.52 0.78
CA LYS A 60 3.14 -7.31 1.10
C LYS A 60 3.27 -6.27 2.20
N THR A 61 4.30 -6.39 3.03
CA THR A 61 4.54 -5.44 4.11
C THR A 61 5.86 -4.71 3.90
N PHE A 62 5.89 -3.47 4.38
CA PHE A 62 7.08 -2.62 4.30
C PHE A 62 7.21 -1.88 5.63
N PRO A 63 8.44 -1.58 6.08
CA PRO A 63 8.60 -0.77 7.29
C PRO A 63 8.18 0.67 7.06
N VAL A 64 7.76 1.36 8.11
CA VAL A 64 7.40 2.78 8.02
C VAL A 64 8.69 3.59 8.14
N THR A 65 9.43 3.64 7.04
CA THR A 65 10.67 4.39 6.88
C THR A 65 10.70 4.95 5.46
N GLN A 66 11.61 5.89 5.20
CA GLN A 66 11.74 6.42 3.84
C GLN A 66 12.12 5.32 2.86
N GLU A 67 13.00 4.42 3.26
CA GLU A 67 13.38 3.27 2.41
C GLU A 67 12.18 2.36 2.16
N GLY A 68 11.40 2.06 3.20
CA GLY A 68 10.20 1.24 3.05
C GLY A 68 9.18 1.88 2.14
N LEU A 69 8.99 3.20 2.26
CA LEU A 69 8.09 3.93 1.39
C LEU A 69 8.55 3.89 -0.06
N ASP A 70 9.84 4.06 -0.30
CA ASP A 70 10.40 4.00 -1.65
C ASP A 70 10.25 2.59 -2.25
N GLU A 71 10.47 1.56 -1.45
CA GLU A 71 10.30 0.18 -1.89
C GLU A 71 8.84 -0.13 -2.21
N MET A 72 7.92 0.37 -1.38
CA MET A 72 6.49 0.18 -1.60
C MET A 72 6.06 0.85 -2.89
N ARG A 73 6.54 2.08 -3.15
CA ARG A 73 6.25 2.78 -4.39
C ARG A 73 6.75 1.99 -5.60
N ALA A 74 7.98 1.50 -5.54
CA ALA A 74 8.56 0.71 -6.63
C ALA A 74 7.76 -0.58 -6.85
N PHE A 75 7.34 -1.23 -5.78
CA PHE A 75 6.51 -2.42 -5.86
C PHE A 75 5.19 -2.14 -6.57
N LEU A 76 4.52 -1.07 -6.17
CA LEU A 76 3.22 -0.71 -6.77
C LEU A 76 3.38 -0.26 -8.22
N GLU A 77 4.47 0.42 -8.55
CA GLU A 77 4.71 0.84 -9.93
C GLU A 77 5.07 -0.32 -10.85
N GLY A 78 5.57 -1.41 -10.28
CA GLY A 78 5.97 -2.59 -11.05
C GLY A 78 4.88 -3.65 -11.25
N VAL A 79 3.76 -3.52 -10.58
CA VAL A 79 2.69 -4.53 -10.69
C VAL A 79 1.68 -4.22 -11.79
#